data_e8d58d70bcafe1a9b122f63b8e278a15
#
_entry.id   e8d58d70bcafe1a9b122f63b8e278a15
#
_cell.length_a   1.000
_cell.length_b   1.000
_cell.length_c   1.000
_cell.angle_alpha   90.00
_cell.angle_beta   90.00
_cell.angle_gamma   90.00
#
_symmetry.space_group_name_H-M   'P 1'
#
loop_
_entity.id
_entity.type
_entity.pdbx_description
1 polymer ?
#
loop_
_entity_poly.entity_id
_entity_poly.type
_entity_poly.pdbx_seq_one_letter_code
_entity_poly.pdbx_strand_id
1 'polypeptide(L)'
;ARSRGLGDVYKRQNGCICVAEGANMPCNSDAIKTFKFNKVLFAPGKASNAGGVAVSGLEMAQNSLRYSWSREEVDEKLKEIMIKIHKKCLKHGKTKDYIDYGKGANISAFIKVADAMLAQGVV
;
A
#
# COMPACT_ATOMS: atom_id res chain seq x y z
N ALA A 1 6.12 16.35 10.50
CA ALA A 1 6.52 17.44 9.58
C ALA A 1 6.04 17.07 8.17
N ARG A 2 5.15 17.87 7.57
CA ARG A 2 4.76 17.69 6.17
C ARG A 2 5.97 18.00 5.30
N SER A 3 6.42 17.02 4.51
CA SER A 3 7.46 17.22 3.51
C SER A 3 6.97 18.26 2.50
N ARG A 4 7.43 19.49 2.60
CA ARG A 4 7.17 20.54 1.64
C ARG A 4 8.26 20.44 0.56
N GLY A 5 7.87 20.40 -0.70
CA GLY A 5 8.63 20.33 -1.97
C GLY A 5 10.17 20.33 -2.02
N LEU A 6 10.85 21.03 -1.12
CA LEU A 6 12.32 21.04 -1.01
C LEU A 6 12.89 19.68 -0.55
N GLY A 7 12.21 18.97 0.36
CA GLY A 7 12.66 17.66 0.82
C GLY A 7 12.64 16.59 -0.26
N ASP A 8 11.75 16.72 -1.22
CA ASP A 8 11.55 15.73 -2.28
C ASP A 8 12.59 15.88 -3.39
N VAL A 9 12.97 17.12 -3.72
CA VAL A 9 14.09 17.43 -4.61
C VAL A 9 15.41 16.92 -4.00
N TYR A 10 15.59 17.12 -2.68
CA TYR A 10 16.79 16.69 -1.97
C TYR A 10 16.92 15.15 -1.94
N LYS A 11 15.84 14.44 -1.70
CA LYS A 11 15.83 12.96 -1.73
C LYS A 11 16.23 12.42 -3.09
N ARG A 12 15.78 13.05 -4.18
CA ARG A 12 16.16 12.66 -5.53
C ARG A 12 17.64 12.89 -5.79
N GLN A 13 18.18 14.06 -5.41
CA GLN A 13 19.59 14.40 -5.61
C GLN A 13 20.51 13.41 -4.88
N ASN A 14 20.05 12.83 -3.79
CA ASN A 14 20.77 11.81 -3.02
C ASN A 14 20.53 10.35 -3.50
N GLY A 15 19.97 10.15 -4.70
CA GLY A 15 19.82 8.84 -5.30
C GLY A 15 18.69 7.99 -4.70
N CYS A 16 17.66 8.59 -4.11
CA CYS A 16 16.50 7.85 -3.60
C CYS A 16 15.76 7.16 -4.75
N ILE A 17 15.64 5.85 -4.69
CA ILE A 17 14.96 5.00 -5.69
C ILE A 17 13.51 4.67 -5.34
N CYS A 18 13.16 4.74 -4.05
CA CYS A 18 11.83 4.38 -3.56
C CYS A 18 11.48 5.20 -2.32
N VAL A 19 10.22 5.62 -2.25
CA VAL A 19 9.61 6.26 -1.08
C VAL A 19 8.40 5.44 -0.67
N ALA A 20 8.39 4.90 0.55
CA ALA A 20 7.26 4.19 1.13
C ALA A 20 6.69 4.98 2.32
N GLU A 21 5.40 5.25 2.27
CA GLU A 21 4.73 5.96 3.36
C GLU A 21 4.44 5.01 4.53
N GLY A 22 4.94 5.34 5.72
CA GLY A 22 4.56 4.66 6.96
C GLY A 22 3.32 5.26 7.60
N ALA A 23 3.22 6.60 7.59
CA ALA A 23 2.06 7.33 8.07
C ALA A 23 0.98 7.47 6.97
N ASN A 24 -0.24 7.86 7.37
CA ASN A 24 -1.32 8.12 6.42
C ASN A 24 -1.13 9.48 5.74
N MET A 25 -0.90 9.46 4.43
CA MET A 25 -0.74 10.64 3.57
C MET A 25 0.26 11.69 4.09
N PRO A 26 1.50 11.32 4.44
CA PRO A 26 2.51 12.30 4.87
C PRO A 26 3.02 13.17 3.72
N CYS A 27 3.00 12.64 2.48
CA CYS A 27 3.38 13.37 1.28
C CYS A 27 2.21 14.17 0.72
N ASN A 28 2.46 15.41 0.33
CA ASN A 28 1.47 16.20 -0.40
C ASN A 28 1.39 15.77 -1.88
N SER A 29 0.37 16.24 -2.60
CA SER A 29 0.15 15.88 -4.01
C SER A 29 1.30 16.28 -4.92
N ASP A 30 1.98 17.39 -4.64
CA ASP A 30 3.07 17.88 -5.46
C ASP A 30 4.35 17.06 -5.27
N ALA A 31 4.61 16.60 -4.04
CA ALA A 31 5.65 15.63 -3.76
C ALA A 31 5.43 14.32 -4.54
N ILE A 32 4.22 13.79 -4.52
CA ILE A 32 3.87 12.55 -5.24
C ILE A 32 4.04 12.73 -6.76
N LYS A 33 3.62 13.88 -7.32
CA LYS A 33 3.85 14.19 -8.74
C LYS A 33 5.33 14.24 -9.07
N THR A 34 6.13 14.87 -8.21
CA THR A 34 7.59 14.96 -8.36
C THR A 34 8.24 13.58 -8.37
N PHE A 35 7.85 12.68 -7.45
CA PHE A 35 8.36 11.30 -7.44
C PHE A 35 8.02 10.58 -8.74
N LYS A 36 6.76 10.64 -9.19
CA LYS A 36 6.32 9.99 -10.43
C LYS A 36 7.05 10.54 -11.66
N PHE A 37 7.17 11.86 -11.78
CA PHE A 37 7.86 12.50 -12.89
C PHE A 37 9.32 12.05 -12.98
N ASN A 38 9.96 11.86 -11.83
CA ASN A 38 11.35 11.43 -11.75
C ASN A 38 11.53 9.91 -11.70
N LYS A 39 10.47 9.13 -11.92
CA LYS A 39 10.47 7.66 -11.87
C LYS A 39 10.96 7.09 -10.53
N VAL A 40 10.86 7.84 -9.44
CA VAL A 40 11.07 7.33 -8.09
C VAL A 40 9.84 6.50 -7.71
N LEU A 41 10.05 5.26 -7.29
CA LEU A 41 8.96 4.39 -6.86
C LEU A 41 8.27 5.00 -5.64
N PHE A 42 6.95 5.09 -5.67
CA PHE A 42 6.16 5.65 -4.58
C PHE A 42 5.11 4.64 -4.12
N ALA A 43 5.29 4.12 -2.90
CA ALA A 43 4.34 3.24 -2.25
C ALA A 43 3.43 4.06 -1.31
N PRO A 44 2.14 4.22 -1.64
CA PRO A 44 1.22 5.01 -0.83
C PRO A 44 0.92 4.33 0.50
N GLY A 45 0.68 5.12 1.55
CA GLY A 45 0.42 4.62 2.91
C GLY A 45 -0.65 3.54 2.97
N LYS A 46 -1.75 3.73 2.24
CA LYS A 46 -2.85 2.73 2.15
C LYS A 46 -2.44 1.32 1.70
N ALA A 47 -1.26 1.17 1.08
CA ALA A 47 -0.71 -0.14 0.70
C ALA A 47 0.49 -0.50 1.56
N SER A 48 1.42 0.45 1.78
CA SER A 48 2.68 0.20 2.49
C SER A 48 2.51 0.05 4.00
N ASN A 49 1.53 0.74 4.61
CA ASN A 49 1.26 0.64 6.06
C ASN A 49 0.12 -0.33 6.42
N ALA A 50 -0.44 -1.03 5.45
CA ALA A 50 -1.56 -1.95 5.65
C ALA A 50 -1.26 -3.13 6.61
N GLY A 51 0.01 -3.37 6.91
CA GLY A 51 0.43 -4.40 7.86
C GLY A 51 -0.14 -4.21 9.26
N GLY A 52 -0.21 -2.97 9.75
CA GLY A 52 -0.79 -2.69 11.07
C GLY A 52 -2.25 -3.10 11.18
N VAL A 53 -3.07 -2.71 10.19
CA VAL A 53 -4.49 -3.11 10.12
C VAL A 53 -4.63 -4.62 9.92
N ALA A 54 -3.75 -5.24 9.14
CA ALA A 54 -3.76 -6.68 8.94
C ALA A 54 -3.54 -7.45 10.25
N VAL A 55 -2.57 -7.01 11.06
CA VAL A 55 -2.31 -7.62 12.39
C VAL A 55 -3.49 -7.44 13.32
N SER A 56 -4.13 -6.25 13.34
CA SER A 56 -5.35 -6.05 14.12
C SER A 56 -6.48 -7.00 13.68
N GLY A 57 -6.63 -7.23 12.37
CA GLY A 57 -7.58 -8.23 11.86
C GLY A 57 -7.26 -9.65 12.29
N LEU A 58 -5.98 -10.02 12.31
CA LEU A 58 -5.54 -11.33 12.81
C LEU A 58 -5.81 -11.48 14.32
N GLU A 59 -5.57 -10.42 15.11
CA GLU A 59 -5.91 -10.40 16.54
C GLU A 59 -7.40 -10.62 16.78
N MET A 60 -8.25 -9.90 16.06
CA MET A 60 -9.70 -10.09 16.14
C MET A 60 -10.11 -11.53 15.78
N ALA A 61 -9.48 -12.13 14.77
CA ALA A 61 -9.73 -13.50 14.39
C ALA A 61 -9.33 -14.50 15.48
N GLN A 62 -8.16 -14.32 16.12
CA GLN A 62 -7.74 -15.13 17.27
C GLN A 62 -8.75 -15.04 18.42
N ASN A 63 -9.16 -13.82 18.76
CA ASN A 63 -10.12 -13.59 19.83
C ASN A 63 -11.47 -14.30 19.56
N SER A 64 -11.95 -14.23 18.33
CA SER A 64 -13.19 -14.90 17.92
C SER A 64 -13.08 -16.43 17.95
N LEU A 65 -11.94 -16.97 17.57
CA LEU A 65 -11.67 -18.41 17.57
C LEU A 65 -11.34 -18.94 18.97
N ARG A 66 -11.06 -18.06 19.93
CA ARG A 66 -10.53 -18.40 21.27
C ARG A 66 -9.28 -19.27 21.20
N TYR A 67 -8.42 -18.99 20.21
CA TYR A 67 -7.19 -19.70 19.93
C TYR A 67 -6.05 -18.70 19.78
N SER A 68 -4.86 -19.04 20.26
CA SER A 68 -3.67 -18.19 20.12
C SER A 68 -2.72 -18.80 19.11
N TRP A 69 -2.34 -18.00 18.10
CA TRP A 69 -1.28 -18.37 17.16
C TRP A 69 0.08 -18.04 17.76
N SER A 70 1.10 -18.79 17.35
CA SER A 70 2.47 -18.45 17.68
C SER A 70 2.90 -17.15 16.97
N ARG A 71 4.00 -16.56 17.44
CA ARG A 71 4.60 -15.38 16.80
C ARG A 71 4.93 -15.66 15.32
N GLU A 72 5.49 -16.82 15.06
CA GLU A 72 5.91 -17.28 13.75
C GLU A 72 4.71 -17.41 12.79
N GLU A 73 3.60 -17.98 13.27
CA GLU A 73 2.37 -18.09 12.49
C GLU A 73 1.78 -16.72 12.14
N VAL A 74 1.79 -15.77 13.08
CA VAL A 74 1.32 -14.41 12.83
C VAL A 74 2.20 -13.70 11.83
N ASP A 75 3.53 -13.82 11.95
CA ASP A 75 4.50 -13.21 11.03
C ASP A 75 4.36 -13.76 9.60
N GLU A 76 4.18 -15.06 9.45
CA GLU A 76 3.95 -15.69 8.15
C GLU A 76 2.66 -15.21 7.50
N LYS A 77 1.55 -15.16 8.26
CA LYS A 77 0.28 -14.62 7.79
C LYS A 77 0.41 -13.16 7.35
N LEU A 78 1.08 -12.33 8.14
CA LEU A 78 1.34 -10.93 7.81
C LEU A 78 2.16 -10.82 6.52
N LYS A 79 3.22 -11.58 6.39
CA LYS A 79 4.08 -11.62 5.20
C LYS A 79 3.29 -12.00 3.95
N GLU A 80 2.45 -13.03 4.03
CA GLU A 80 1.57 -13.41 2.93
C GLU A 80 0.60 -12.29 2.52
N ILE A 81 0.00 -11.60 3.50
CA ILE A 81 -0.92 -10.49 3.25
C ILE A 81 -0.19 -9.37 2.50
N MET A 82 0.99 -8.97 2.98
CA MET A 82 1.78 -7.91 2.35
C MET A 82 2.25 -8.29 0.95
N ILE A 83 2.66 -9.53 0.72
CA ILE A 83 2.99 -10.06 -0.62
C ILE A 83 1.77 -10.00 -1.55
N LYS A 84 0.58 -10.38 -1.06
CA LYS A 84 -0.67 -10.32 -1.85
C LYS A 84 -1.01 -8.87 -2.23
N ILE A 85 -0.86 -7.92 -1.30
CA ILE A 85 -1.06 -6.48 -1.57
C ILE A 85 -0.09 -6.00 -2.63
N HIS A 86 1.20 -6.29 -2.48
CA HIS A 86 2.24 -5.92 -3.44
C HIS A 86 1.94 -6.46 -4.85
N LYS A 87 1.63 -7.76 -4.97
CA LYS A 87 1.28 -8.40 -6.25
C LYS A 87 0.07 -7.73 -6.92
N LYS A 88 -0.96 -7.37 -6.15
CA LYS A 88 -2.14 -6.65 -6.67
C LYS A 88 -1.77 -5.25 -7.18
N CYS A 89 -0.94 -4.52 -6.44
CA CYS A 89 -0.46 -3.21 -6.87
C CYS A 89 0.35 -3.30 -8.16
N LEU A 90 1.23 -4.31 -8.29
CA LEU A 90 1.99 -4.56 -9.51
C LEU A 90 1.07 -4.88 -10.69
N LYS A 91 0.11 -5.79 -10.50
CA LYS A 91 -0.81 -6.24 -11.57
C LYS A 91 -1.51 -5.08 -12.26
N HIS A 92 -1.91 -4.05 -11.52
CA HIS A 92 -2.70 -2.94 -12.04
C HIS A 92 -1.93 -1.62 -12.17
N GLY A 93 -0.73 -1.54 -11.58
CA GLY A 93 0.11 -0.34 -11.61
C GLY A 93 1.31 -0.41 -12.55
N LYS A 94 1.68 -1.60 -13.05
CA LYS A 94 2.83 -1.77 -13.91
C LYS A 94 2.56 -1.21 -15.32
N THR A 95 3.45 -0.33 -15.77
CA THR A 95 3.53 0.15 -17.16
C THR A 95 4.84 -0.34 -17.78
N LYS A 96 5.13 0.01 -19.04
CA LYS A 96 6.38 -0.38 -19.71
C LYS A 96 7.62 0.09 -18.96
N ASP A 97 7.61 1.32 -18.45
CA ASP A 97 8.81 1.99 -17.94
C ASP A 97 8.73 2.36 -16.45
N TYR A 98 7.58 2.14 -15.79
CA TYR A 98 7.36 2.58 -14.42
C TYR A 98 6.30 1.73 -13.72
N ILE A 99 6.39 1.66 -12.39
CA ILE A 99 5.37 1.04 -11.55
C ILE A 99 4.68 2.12 -10.73
N ASP A 100 3.41 2.41 -11.05
CA ASP A 100 2.57 3.31 -10.27
C ASP A 100 1.80 2.53 -9.20
N TYR A 101 2.40 2.36 -8.03
CA TYR A 101 1.76 1.67 -6.90
C TYR A 101 0.49 2.37 -6.43
N GLY A 102 0.41 3.70 -6.54
CA GLY A 102 -0.79 4.46 -6.18
C GLY A 102 -1.97 4.10 -7.07
N LYS A 103 -1.74 4.09 -8.40
CA LYS A 103 -2.73 3.65 -9.39
C LYS A 103 -3.11 2.18 -9.16
N GLY A 104 -2.11 1.32 -8.97
CA GLY A 104 -2.31 -0.11 -8.73
C GLY A 104 -3.15 -0.41 -7.51
N ALA A 105 -2.89 0.28 -6.39
CA ALA A 105 -3.66 0.15 -5.17
C ALA A 105 -5.12 0.60 -5.36
N ASN A 106 -5.34 1.74 -6.02
CA ASN A 106 -6.69 2.26 -6.28
C ASN A 106 -7.52 1.31 -7.15
N ILE A 107 -6.96 0.85 -8.27
CA ILE A 107 -7.66 -0.06 -9.18
C ILE A 107 -7.97 -1.38 -8.49
N SER A 108 -7.03 -1.95 -7.75
CA SER A 108 -7.24 -3.20 -7.01
C SER A 108 -8.36 -3.10 -5.98
N ALA A 109 -8.42 -1.99 -5.26
CA ALA A 109 -9.47 -1.75 -4.29
C ALA A 109 -10.83 -1.53 -4.96
N PHE A 110 -10.86 -0.74 -6.03
CA PHE A 110 -12.07 -0.50 -6.80
C PHE A 110 -12.67 -1.79 -7.36
N ILE A 111 -11.87 -2.64 -8.00
CA ILE A 111 -12.33 -3.92 -8.56
C ILE A 111 -12.99 -4.76 -7.47
N LYS A 112 -12.35 -4.88 -6.30
CA LYS A 112 -12.89 -5.67 -5.20
C LYS A 112 -14.26 -5.19 -4.73
N VAL A 113 -14.44 -3.86 -4.65
CA VAL A 113 -15.73 -3.26 -4.24
C VAL A 113 -16.76 -3.41 -5.35
N ALA A 114 -16.39 -3.14 -6.61
CA ALA A 114 -17.27 -3.27 -7.76
C ALA A 114 -17.78 -4.70 -7.94
N ASP A 115 -16.90 -5.69 -7.82
CA ASP A 115 -17.27 -7.11 -7.91
C ASP A 115 -18.25 -7.49 -6.77
N ALA A 116 -18.03 -6.99 -5.55
CA ALA A 116 -18.95 -7.22 -4.45
C ALA A 116 -20.32 -6.56 -4.70
N MET A 117 -20.33 -5.33 -5.22
CA MET A 117 -21.58 -4.65 -5.57
C MET A 117 -22.34 -5.39 -6.67
N LEU A 118 -21.65 -5.88 -7.70
CA LEU A 118 -22.28 -6.68 -8.76
C LEU A 118 -22.86 -7.99 -8.23
N ALA A 119 -22.15 -8.65 -7.31
CA ALA A 119 -22.59 -9.90 -6.71
C ALA A 119 -23.80 -9.74 -5.76
N GLN A 120 -23.88 -8.60 -5.06
CA GLN A 120 -24.96 -8.32 -4.10
C GLN A 120 -26.15 -7.60 -4.75
N GLY A 121 -25.97 -7.06 -5.94
CA GLY A 121 -26.94 -6.21 -6.62
C GLY A 121 -26.88 -4.76 -6.14
N VAL A 122 -27.51 -3.88 -6.90
CA VAL A 122 -27.69 -2.47 -6.53
C VAL A 122 -28.95 -2.40 -5.68
N VAL A 123 -28.76 -2.07 -4.41
CA VAL A 123 -29.85 -1.85 -3.45
C VAL A 123 -30.20 -0.37 -3.46
#